data_a718865a58a7ea506580d7c4cb3029e7
#
_entry.id   a718865a58a7ea506580d7c4cb3029e7
#
_cell.length_a   1.000
_cell.length_b   1.000
_cell.length_c   1.000
_cell.angle_alpha   90.00
_cell.angle_beta   90.00
_cell.angle_gamma   90.00
#
_symmetry.space_group_name_H-M   'P 1'
#
loop_
_entity.id
_entity.type
_entity.pdbx_description
1 polymer ?
#
loop_
_entity_poly.entity_id
_entity_poly.type
_entity_poly.pdbx_seq_one_letter_code
_entity_poly.pdbx_strand_id
1 'polypeptide(L)'
;MSKRTKSILLSLLCFFVLVIGGKFYMDGMKVDNLYRHGYQLFEEQIATYLKEHYSGISKIEFSPIFISGGDGESFVHSRVIPVIYDNYGNKAYLQNGRPLDIGVPRYGTFAGLQLDFAYGGSEFIHLLNDEKEYIQVDQYQHLPPELKLKKDDIMDEVLSIYGKEGLLKGVEKNDQGSPQVEIVYNLEIQRIDERDLDKWK
;
A
#
# COMPACT_ATOMS: atom_id res chain seq x y z
N MET A 1 -2.04 19.62 52.80
CA MET A 1 -0.93 19.22 51.92
C MET A 1 -0.01 20.38 51.67
N SER A 2 1.27 20.25 51.96
CA SER A 2 2.22 21.36 51.85
C SER A 2 2.44 21.77 50.37
N LYS A 3 2.88 23.04 50.14
CA LYS A 3 3.19 23.49 48.76
C LYS A 3 4.26 22.58 48.09
N ARG A 4 5.22 22.07 48.85
CA ARG A 4 6.25 21.14 48.37
C ARG A 4 5.67 19.78 47.93
N THR A 5 4.71 19.24 48.71
CA THR A 5 4.05 17.97 48.35
C THR A 5 3.23 18.09 47.07
N LYS A 6 2.55 19.24 46.83
CA LYS A 6 1.82 19.52 45.61
C LYS A 6 2.74 19.61 44.39
N SER A 7 3.92 20.27 44.55
CA SER A 7 4.91 20.38 43.46
C SER A 7 5.51 19.02 43.08
N ILE A 8 5.83 18.17 44.06
CA ILE A 8 6.36 16.83 43.82
C ILE A 8 5.30 15.95 43.12
N LEU A 9 4.04 16.02 43.54
CA LEU A 9 2.96 15.28 42.94
C LEU A 9 2.73 15.70 41.48
N LEU A 10 2.80 17.01 41.20
CA LEU A 10 2.65 17.56 39.85
C LEU A 10 3.81 17.10 38.93
N SER A 11 5.07 17.12 39.43
CA SER A 11 6.22 16.69 38.64
C SER A 11 6.18 15.17 38.33
N LEU A 12 5.72 14.36 39.29
CA LEU A 12 5.48 12.93 39.08
C LEU A 12 4.39 12.70 38.01
N LEU A 13 3.29 13.41 38.09
CA LEU A 13 2.21 13.32 37.10
C LEU A 13 2.70 13.70 35.69
N CYS A 14 3.44 14.81 35.56
CA CYS A 14 4.04 15.17 34.28
C CYS A 14 5.01 14.11 33.75
N PHE A 15 5.82 13.52 34.61
CA PHE A 15 6.72 12.44 34.24
C PHE A 15 5.96 11.21 33.72
N PHE A 16 4.90 10.79 34.40
CA PHE A 16 4.05 9.68 33.96
C PHE A 16 3.40 9.96 32.60
N VAL A 17 2.88 11.18 32.41
CA VAL A 17 2.27 11.59 31.12
C VAL A 17 3.31 11.54 30.00
N LEU A 18 4.54 11.99 30.24
CA LEU A 18 5.62 11.95 29.24
C LEU A 18 6.04 10.51 28.90
N VAL A 19 6.16 9.64 29.92
CA VAL A 19 6.55 8.24 29.70
C VAL A 19 5.46 7.48 28.95
N ILE A 20 4.20 7.62 29.36
CA ILE A 20 3.06 6.96 28.71
C ILE A 20 2.87 7.52 27.29
N GLY A 21 2.85 8.85 27.14
CA GLY A 21 2.72 9.49 25.83
C GLY A 21 3.87 9.15 24.89
N GLY A 22 5.10 9.10 25.42
CA GLY A 22 6.28 8.68 24.63
C GLY A 22 6.17 7.25 24.12
N LYS A 23 5.68 6.31 24.95
CA LYS A 23 5.45 4.93 24.53
C LYS A 23 4.43 4.84 23.42
N PHE A 24 3.25 5.46 23.57
CA PHE A 24 2.22 5.46 22.52
C PHE A 24 2.72 6.07 21.21
N TYR A 25 3.49 7.15 21.27
CA TYR A 25 4.10 7.76 20.10
C TYR A 25 5.09 6.81 19.40
N MET A 26 5.96 6.13 20.15
CA MET A 26 6.92 5.16 19.60
C MET A 26 6.22 3.94 18.99
N ASP A 27 5.17 3.43 19.63
CA ASP A 27 4.40 2.30 19.11
C ASP A 27 3.69 2.70 17.79
N GLY A 28 3.13 3.91 17.71
CA GLY A 28 2.57 4.44 16.47
C GLY A 28 3.60 4.58 15.35
N MET A 29 4.80 5.07 15.64
CA MET A 29 5.88 5.16 14.64
C MET A 29 6.31 3.80 14.10
N LYS A 30 6.36 2.76 14.95
CA LYS A 30 6.69 1.38 14.51
C LYS A 30 5.65 0.86 13.53
N VAL A 31 4.38 1.06 13.86
CA VAL A 31 3.27 0.67 12.97
C VAL A 31 3.37 1.39 11.63
N ASP A 32 3.57 2.71 11.63
CA ASP A 32 3.71 3.47 10.39
C ASP A 32 4.93 3.03 9.56
N ASN A 33 6.04 2.67 10.20
CA ASN A 33 7.22 2.15 9.50
C ASN A 33 6.95 0.79 8.87
N LEU A 34 6.27 -0.13 9.57
CA LEU A 34 5.85 -1.41 9.01
C LEU A 34 5.01 -1.23 7.75
N TYR A 35 4.02 -0.31 7.78
CA TYR A 35 3.20 -0.02 6.60
C TYR A 35 4.03 0.55 5.46
N ARG A 36 4.90 1.54 5.72
CA ARG A 36 5.76 2.11 4.67
C ARG A 36 6.67 1.07 4.05
N HIS A 37 7.30 0.24 4.86
CA HIS A 37 8.21 -0.81 4.38
C HIS A 37 7.45 -1.85 3.54
N GLY A 38 6.35 -2.39 4.06
CA GLY A 38 5.56 -3.39 3.32
C GLY A 38 4.98 -2.84 2.01
N TYR A 39 4.46 -1.60 2.04
CA TYR A 39 3.93 -0.97 0.82
C TYR A 39 5.00 -0.58 -0.16
N GLN A 40 6.20 -0.19 0.27
CA GLN A 40 7.33 0.03 -0.64
C GLN A 40 7.60 -1.23 -1.49
N LEU A 41 7.73 -2.38 -0.85
CA LEU A 41 7.98 -3.64 -1.56
C LEU A 41 6.79 -4.04 -2.46
N PHE A 42 5.57 -3.81 -1.99
CA PHE A 42 4.36 -4.15 -2.73
C PHE A 42 4.15 -3.23 -3.96
N GLU A 43 4.36 -1.92 -3.82
CA GLU A 43 4.31 -0.97 -4.93
C GLU A 43 5.41 -1.28 -5.96
N GLU A 44 6.62 -1.65 -5.51
CA GLU A 44 7.70 -2.11 -6.38
C GLU A 44 7.30 -3.37 -7.17
N GLN A 45 6.57 -4.33 -6.54
CA GLN A 45 6.09 -5.54 -7.20
C GLN A 45 5.09 -5.18 -8.31
N ILE A 46 4.09 -4.37 -8.01
CA ILE A 46 3.07 -3.91 -8.98
C ILE A 46 3.72 -3.12 -10.11
N ALA A 47 4.56 -2.14 -9.77
CA ALA A 47 5.22 -1.29 -10.75
C ALA A 47 6.15 -2.07 -11.68
N THR A 48 6.89 -3.04 -11.13
CA THR A 48 7.78 -3.91 -11.91
C THR A 48 6.99 -4.76 -12.88
N TYR A 49 5.89 -5.37 -12.43
CA TYR A 49 5.01 -6.15 -13.29
C TYR A 49 4.48 -5.33 -14.47
N LEU A 50 3.92 -4.16 -14.20
CA LEU A 50 3.40 -3.26 -15.23
C LEU A 50 4.50 -2.81 -16.21
N LYS A 51 5.64 -2.42 -15.69
CA LYS A 51 6.79 -1.97 -16.48
C LYS A 51 7.34 -3.05 -17.40
N GLU A 52 7.44 -4.29 -16.92
CA GLU A 52 8.07 -5.39 -17.65
C GLU A 52 7.10 -6.05 -18.65
N HIS A 53 5.78 -6.01 -18.40
CA HIS A 53 4.79 -6.77 -19.18
C HIS A 53 3.81 -5.93 -20.00
N TYR A 54 3.85 -4.60 -19.89
CA TYR A 54 2.93 -3.72 -20.62
C TYR A 54 3.67 -2.60 -21.35
N SER A 55 3.45 -2.49 -22.66
CA SER A 55 3.88 -1.32 -23.44
C SER A 55 2.83 -0.21 -23.38
N GLY A 56 3.22 1.01 -23.79
CA GLY A 56 2.31 2.14 -23.91
C GLY A 56 2.01 2.87 -22.59
N ILE A 57 2.65 2.47 -21.49
CA ILE A 57 2.54 3.15 -20.20
C ILE A 57 3.61 4.24 -20.12
N SER A 58 3.19 5.49 -19.89
CA SER A 58 4.09 6.63 -19.69
C SER A 58 4.40 6.88 -18.22
N LYS A 59 3.43 6.62 -17.31
CA LYS A 59 3.59 6.84 -15.88
C LYS A 59 2.77 5.84 -15.07
N ILE A 60 3.33 5.39 -13.95
CA ILE A 60 2.66 4.65 -12.89
C ILE A 60 2.76 5.50 -11.62
N GLU A 61 1.64 5.79 -10.99
CA GLU A 61 1.57 6.59 -9.77
C GLU A 61 0.76 5.83 -8.72
N PHE A 62 1.17 5.91 -7.46
CA PHE A 62 0.45 5.30 -6.36
C PHE A 62 -0.24 6.35 -5.50
N SER A 63 -1.43 6.02 -5.02
CA SER A 63 -2.10 6.82 -3.98
C SER A 63 -1.31 6.79 -2.68
N PRO A 64 -1.63 7.65 -1.70
CA PRO A 64 -1.25 7.40 -0.32
C PRO A 64 -1.70 6.00 0.15
N ILE A 65 -1.04 5.48 1.17
CA ILE A 65 -1.45 4.26 1.87
C ILE A 65 -2.69 4.60 2.69
N PHE A 66 -3.85 4.17 2.25
CA PHE A 66 -5.10 4.35 2.98
C PHE A 66 -5.24 3.26 4.04
N ILE A 67 -5.45 3.66 5.29
CA ILE A 67 -5.72 2.75 6.41
C ILE A 67 -7.12 3.06 6.94
N SER A 68 -7.95 2.03 7.05
CA SER A 68 -9.31 2.10 7.60
C SER A 68 -9.56 1.01 8.63
N GLY A 69 -10.54 1.21 9.51
CA GLY A 69 -10.87 0.30 10.61
C GLY A 69 -9.97 0.48 11.85
N GLY A 70 -10.04 -0.47 12.78
CA GLY A 70 -9.24 -0.42 14.01
C GLY A 70 -9.86 0.43 15.12
N ASP A 71 -11.13 0.81 14.99
CA ASP A 71 -11.93 1.54 15.98
C ASP A 71 -12.51 0.64 17.11
N GLY A 72 -12.06 -0.62 17.15
CA GLY A 72 -12.49 -1.64 18.12
C GLY A 72 -13.63 -2.55 17.63
N GLU A 73 -14.25 -2.24 16.50
CA GLU A 73 -15.35 -3.04 15.93
C GLU A 73 -14.99 -3.68 14.58
N SER A 74 -13.98 -3.14 13.87
CA SER A 74 -13.59 -3.61 12.55
C SER A 74 -12.11 -4.00 12.45
N PHE A 75 -11.82 -4.92 11.54
CA PHE A 75 -10.44 -5.26 11.20
C PHE A 75 -9.77 -4.05 10.55
N VAL A 76 -8.47 -3.89 10.81
CA VAL A 76 -7.66 -2.88 10.11
C VAL A 76 -7.43 -3.35 8.67
N HIS A 77 -7.84 -2.53 7.72
CA HIS A 77 -7.56 -2.71 6.31
C HIS A 77 -6.63 -1.62 5.82
N SER A 78 -5.71 -1.96 4.96
CA SER A 78 -4.91 -0.97 4.27
C SER A 78 -4.81 -1.28 2.79
N ARG A 79 -4.69 -0.22 1.97
CA ARG A 79 -4.64 -0.35 0.51
C ARG A 79 -3.97 0.86 -0.14
N VAL A 80 -3.48 0.63 -1.35
CA VAL A 80 -3.07 1.67 -2.30
C VAL A 80 -3.91 1.56 -3.57
N ILE A 81 -3.95 2.62 -4.35
CA ILE A 81 -4.60 2.66 -5.65
C ILE A 81 -3.53 2.96 -6.68
N PRO A 82 -3.10 1.98 -7.49
CA PRO A 82 -2.24 2.26 -8.62
C PRO A 82 -3.00 3.02 -9.71
N VAL A 83 -2.38 4.05 -10.27
CA VAL A 83 -2.90 4.87 -11.37
C VAL A 83 -1.96 4.73 -12.55
N ILE A 84 -2.50 4.36 -13.69
CA ILE A 84 -1.74 4.16 -14.93
C ILE A 84 -2.06 5.31 -15.89
N TYR A 85 -1.02 5.87 -16.49
CA TYR A 85 -1.12 6.86 -17.56
C TYR A 85 -0.59 6.26 -18.86
N ASP A 86 -1.33 6.43 -19.93
CA ASP A 86 -0.88 6.06 -21.26
C ASP A 86 -0.03 7.17 -21.92
N ASN A 87 0.53 6.90 -23.10
CA ASN A 87 1.32 7.85 -23.87
C ASN A 87 0.50 9.00 -24.47
N TYR A 88 -0.83 8.97 -24.36
CA TYR A 88 -1.75 10.00 -24.84
C TYR A 88 -2.27 10.91 -23.74
N GLY A 89 -1.86 10.66 -22.47
CA GLY A 89 -2.28 11.43 -21.30
C GLY A 89 -3.61 10.98 -20.69
N ASN A 90 -4.20 9.87 -21.14
CA ASN A 90 -5.34 9.27 -20.45
C ASN A 90 -4.83 8.56 -19.18
N LYS A 91 -5.69 8.50 -18.16
CA LYS A 91 -5.37 7.83 -16.91
C LYS A 91 -6.48 6.89 -16.47
N ALA A 92 -6.12 5.77 -15.84
CA ALA A 92 -7.03 4.82 -15.26
C ALA A 92 -6.57 4.42 -13.86
N TYR A 93 -7.53 4.27 -12.95
CA TYR A 93 -7.30 3.87 -11.56
C TYR A 93 -7.56 2.37 -11.42
N LEU A 94 -6.57 1.62 -10.95
CA LEU A 94 -6.73 0.19 -10.66
C LEU A 94 -7.41 0.02 -9.29
N GLN A 95 -8.71 0.29 -9.22
CA GLN A 95 -9.50 0.18 -8.01
C GLN A 95 -10.88 -0.42 -8.28
N ASN A 96 -11.52 -0.94 -7.23
CA ASN A 96 -12.91 -1.34 -7.26
C ASN A 96 -13.82 -0.13 -7.51
N GLY A 97 -14.52 -0.11 -8.60
CA GLY A 97 -15.58 0.89 -8.82
C GLY A 97 -15.70 1.38 -10.26
N ARG A 98 -16.62 0.76 -10.99
CA ARG A 98 -17.18 1.09 -12.31
C ARG A 98 -16.20 1.55 -13.42
N PRO A 99 -16.30 0.94 -14.59
CA PRO A 99 -17.52 0.31 -15.14
C PRO A 99 -17.71 -1.20 -14.87
N LEU A 100 -16.88 -1.84 -14.04
CA LEU A 100 -16.86 -3.29 -13.93
C LEU A 100 -17.48 -3.77 -12.62
N ASP A 101 -18.59 -4.53 -12.71
CA ASP A 101 -19.10 -5.41 -11.64
C ASP A 101 -18.15 -6.60 -11.34
N ILE A 102 -16.92 -6.54 -11.84
CA ILE A 102 -15.88 -7.49 -11.49
C ILE A 102 -15.27 -7.00 -10.20
N GLY A 103 -15.16 -7.87 -9.21
CA GLY A 103 -14.44 -7.57 -7.98
C GLY A 103 -12.97 -7.29 -8.27
N VAL A 104 -12.66 -6.05 -8.67
CA VAL A 104 -11.27 -5.62 -8.88
C VAL A 104 -10.53 -5.77 -7.57
N PRO A 105 -9.35 -6.41 -7.55
CA PRO A 105 -8.61 -6.64 -6.34
C PRO A 105 -8.30 -5.31 -5.66
N ARG A 106 -8.50 -5.29 -4.37
CA ARG A 106 -7.97 -4.22 -3.54
C ARG A 106 -6.49 -4.49 -3.38
N TYR A 107 -5.64 -3.62 -3.89
CA TYR A 107 -4.20 -3.72 -3.70
C TYR A 107 -3.85 -3.35 -2.26
N GLY A 108 -3.58 -4.35 -1.41
CA GLY A 108 -3.27 -4.10 -0.01
C GLY A 108 -3.32 -5.33 0.87
N THR A 109 -3.55 -5.10 2.17
CA THR A 109 -3.69 -6.20 3.14
C THR A 109 -4.85 -7.11 2.75
N PHE A 110 -4.63 -8.44 2.82
CA PHE A 110 -5.50 -9.50 2.33
C PHE A 110 -5.63 -9.62 0.79
N ALA A 111 -4.90 -8.80 0.03
CA ALA A 111 -4.91 -8.83 -1.43
C ALA A 111 -3.49 -8.59 -1.98
N GLY A 112 -2.58 -9.53 -1.72
CA GLY A 112 -1.19 -9.50 -2.17
C GLY A 112 -0.18 -9.13 -1.10
N LEU A 113 -0.59 -8.47 -0.01
CA LEU A 113 0.27 -8.04 1.09
C LEU A 113 -0.27 -8.54 2.44
N GLN A 114 0.62 -8.98 3.33
CA GLN A 114 0.32 -9.22 4.74
C GLN A 114 1.32 -8.48 5.61
N LEU A 115 0.82 -7.79 6.63
CA LEU A 115 1.59 -6.99 7.57
C LEU A 115 1.22 -7.35 8.99
N ASP A 116 2.22 -7.65 9.83
CA ASP A 116 2.04 -7.92 11.25
C ASP A 116 3.36 -7.69 12.00
N PHE A 117 3.33 -7.86 13.32
CA PHE A 117 4.53 -7.94 14.14
C PHE A 117 4.67 -9.36 14.68
N ALA A 118 5.86 -9.95 14.50
CA ALA A 118 6.21 -11.21 15.12
C ALA A 118 6.32 -11.07 16.64
N TYR A 119 6.26 -12.20 17.34
CA TYR A 119 6.51 -12.24 18.78
C TYR A 119 7.90 -11.69 19.07
N GLY A 120 7.97 -10.57 19.81
CA GLY A 120 9.21 -9.82 20.04
C GLY A 120 9.29 -8.48 19.33
N GLY A 121 8.28 -8.15 18.47
CA GLY A 121 8.09 -6.83 17.86
C GLY A 121 8.93 -6.58 16.59
N SER A 122 9.51 -7.64 16.00
CA SER A 122 10.07 -7.56 14.64
C SER A 122 8.96 -7.47 13.59
N GLU A 123 9.23 -6.80 12.50
CA GLU A 123 8.31 -6.70 11.36
C GLU A 123 8.05 -8.09 10.76
N PHE A 124 6.85 -8.28 10.26
CA PHE A 124 6.41 -9.47 9.57
C PHE A 124 5.69 -9.04 8.30
N ILE A 125 6.40 -9.09 7.17
CA ILE A 125 5.92 -8.63 5.87
C ILE A 125 5.95 -9.81 4.92
N HIS A 126 4.80 -10.10 4.30
CA HIS A 126 4.69 -11.13 3.28
C HIS A 126 4.09 -10.57 2.00
N LEU A 127 4.68 -10.95 0.88
CA LEU A 127 4.15 -10.70 -0.47
C LEU A 127 3.70 -12.01 -1.12
N LEU A 128 2.61 -11.90 -1.88
CA LEU A 128 2.10 -12.99 -2.70
C LEU A 128 3.00 -13.18 -3.93
N ASN A 129 3.43 -14.43 -4.19
CA ASN A 129 4.18 -14.79 -5.39
C ASN A 129 3.27 -15.31 -6.52
N ASP A 130 3.86 -15.72 -7.64
CA ASP A 130 3.14 -16.31 -8.78
C ASP A 130 2.41 -17.61 -8.45
N GLU A 131 2.92 -18.40 -7.50
CA GLU A 131 2.35 -19.67 -7.04
C GLU A 131 1.20 -19.47 -6.04
N LYS A 132 0.84 -18.22 -5.75
CA LYS A 132 -0.17 -17.81 -4.75
C LYS A 132 0.22 -18.17 -3.32
N GLU A 133 1.51 -18.17 -3.03
CA GLU A 133 2.08 -18.35 -1.71
C GLU A 133 2.54 -17.00 -1.14
N TYR A 134 2.38 -16.80 0.17
CA TYR A 134 2.88 -15.64 0.87
C TYR A 134 4.32 -15.88 1.33
N ILE A 135 5.24 -15.10 0.81
CA ILE A 135 6.68 -15.20 1.07
C ILE A 135 7.12 -14.06 1.99
N GLN A 136 7.84 -14.39 3.04
CA GLN A 136 8.38 -13.42 3.99
C GLN A 136 9.48 -12.57 3.36
N VAL A 137 9.37 -11.24 3.52
CA VAL A 137 10.23 -10.25 2.82
C VAL A 137 10.73 -9.12 3.71
N ASP A 138 10.46 -9.15 5.00
CA ASP A 138 10.84 -8.08 5.95
C ASP A 138 12.36 -7.82 6.03
N GLN A 139 13.19 -8.75 5.57
CA GLN A 139 14.65 -8.58 5.49
C GLN A 139 15.12 -7.77 4.27
N TYR A 140 14.26 -7.50 3.28
CA TYR A 140 14.62 -6.80 2.06
C TYR A 140 14.18 -5.34 2.09
N GLN A 141 15.05 -4.43 1.66
CA GLN A 141 14.72 -3.01 1.49
C GLN A 141 14.07 -2.70 0.14
N HIS A 142 14.27 -3.56 -0.85
CA HIS A 142 13.69 -3.48 -2.18
C HIS A 142 13.20 -4.86 -2.61
N LEU A 143 12.29 -4.89 -3.59
CA LEU A 143 11.72 -6.12 -4.10
C LEU A 143 12.80 -7.09 -4.58
N PRO A 144 12.92 -8.28 -3.98
CA PRO A 144 13.89 -9.26 -4.43
C PRO A 144 13.46 -9.85 -5.80
N PRO A 145 14.43 -10.20 -6.67
CA PRO A 145 14.14 -10.65 -8.04
C PRO A 145 13.19 -11.85 -8.13
N GLU A 146 13.23 -12.75 -7.15
CA GLU A 146 12.38 -13.94 -7.06
C GLU A 146 10.90 -13.65 -6.79
N LEU A 147 10.58 -12.43 -6.36
CA LEU A 147 9.21 -11.99 -6.12
C LEU A 147 8.65 -11.05 -7.19
N LYS A 148 9.39 -10.85 -8.27
CA LYS A 148 8.83 -10.23 -9.46
C LYS A 148 7.76 -11.14 -10.06
N LEU A 149 6.54 -10.62 -10.22
CA LEU A 149 5.45 -11.36 -10.82
C LEU A 149 5.71 -11.57 -12.32
N LYS A 150 5.46 -12.76 -12.80
CA LYS A 150 5.44 -13.13 -14.23
C LYS A 150 4.03 -13.12 -14.78
N LYS A 151 3.04 -13.23 -13.90
CA LYS A 151 1.63 -13.32 -14.23
C LYS A 151 0.77 -12.72 -13.13
N ASP A 152 -0.17 -11.86 -13.53
CA ASP A 152 -1.25 -11.40 -12.68
C ASP A 152 -2.55 -11.38 -13.48
N ASP A 153 -3.30 -12.49 -13.40
CA ASP A 153 -4.52 -12.69 -14.20
C ASP A 153 -5.55 -11.59 -13.99
N ILE A 154 -5.62 -11.03 -12.78
CA ILE A 154 -6.61 -10.03 -12.42
C ILE A 154 -6.20 -8.66 -12.99
N MET A 155 -4.94 -8.27 -12.84
CA MET A 155 -4.41 -7.05 -13.44
C MET A 155 -4.51 -7.10 -14.97
N ASP A 156 -4.21 -8.27 -15.56
CA ASP A 156 -4.31 -8.51 -17.00
C ASP A 156 -5.74 -8.32 -17.51
N GLU A 157 -6.72 -8.87 -16.80
CA GLU A 157 -8.13 -8.72 -17.14
C GLU A 157 -8.58 -7.27 -17.06
N VAL A 158 -8.24 -6.57 -15.97
CA VAL A 158 -8.60 -5.15 -15.77
C VAL A 158 -8.02 -4.28 -16.87
N LEU A 159 -6.73 -4.42 -17.19
CA LEU A 159 -6.08 -3.62 -18.22
C LEU A 159 -6.63 -3.94 -19.62
N SER A 160 -6.95 -5.20 -19.91
CA SER A 160 -7.63 -5.58 -21.15
C SER A 160 -8.97 -4.88 -21.30
N ILE A 161 -9.74 -4.77 -20.22
CA ILE A 161 -11.03 -4.08 -20.24
C ILE A 161 -10.83 -2.58 -20.42
N TYR A 162 -9.91 -1.94 -19.70
CA TYR A 162 -9.62 -0.52 -19.87
C TYR A 162 -9.19 -0.15 -21.29
N GLY A 163 -8.42 -1.04 -21.95
CA GLY A 163 -8.09 -0.89 -23.36
C GLY A 163 -9.32 -0.96 -24.28
N LYS A 164 -10.20 -1.97 -24.07
CA LYS A 164 -11.42 -2.16 -24.88
C LYS A 164 -12.42 -1.02 -24.70
N GLU A 165 -12.52 -0.46 -23.50
CA GLU A 165 -13.41 0.67 -23.21
C GLU A 165 -12.82 2.03 -23.61
N GLY A 166 -11.57 2.05 -24.06
CA GLY A 166 -10.89 3.28 -24.49
C GLY A 166 -10.45 4.18 -23.34
N LEU A 167 -10.45 3.68 -22.10
CA LEU A 167 -9.94 4.40 -20.93
C LEU A 167 -8.43 4.56 -21.02
N LEU A 168 -7.73 3.53 -21.52
CA LEU A 168 -6.31 3.54 -21.84
C LEU A 168 -6.11 3.22 -23.32
N LYS A 169 -5.25 3.98 -24.00
CA LYS A 169 -4.97 3.81 -25.43
C LYS A 169 -3.55 3.31 -25.63
N GLY A 170 -3.39 2.25 -26.43
CA GLY A 170 -2.08 1.70 -26.76
C GLY A 170 -1.34 1.07 -25.59
N VAL A 171 -2.04 0.81 -24.48
CA VAL A 171 -1.53 0.00 -23.38
C VAL A 171 -1.84 -1.46 -23.68
N GLU A 172 -0.81 -2.23 -23.97
CA GLU A 172 -0.94 -3.62 -24.42
C GLU A 172 0.06 -4.52 -23.71
N LYS A 173 -0.38 -5.73 -23.36
CA LYS A 173 0.50 -6.72 -22.76
C LYS A 173 1.48 -7.25 -23.80
N ASN A 174 2.77 -7.07 -23.54
CA ASN A 174 3.85 -7.61 -24.38
C ASN A 174 5.20 -7.66 -23.63
N ASP A 175 6.15 -8.43 -24.15
CA ASP A 175 7.46 -8.65 -23.55
C ASP A 175 8.43 -7.45 -23.70
N GLN A 176 8.07 -6.40 -24.45
CA GLN A 176 8.91 -5.21 -24.59
C GLN A 176 8.73 -4.28 -23.39
N GLY A 177 7.57 -4.34 -22.76
CA GLY A 177 7.21 -3.52 -21.62
C GLY A 177 7.24 -2.01 -21.90
N SER A 178 7.36 -1.23 -20.85
CA SER A 178 7.51 0.24 -20.90
C SER A 178 8.81 0.63 -20.17
N PRO A 179 9.99 0.44 -20.77
CA PRO A 179 11.29 0.63 -20.07
C PRO A 179 11.55 2.06 -19.60
N GLN A 180 10.90 3.06 -20.22
CA GLN A 180 11.03 4.49 -19.92
C GLN A 180 9.89 5.01 -19.02
N VAL A 181 9.05 4.13 -18.46
CA VAL A 181 7.95 4.52 -17.60
C VAL A 181 8.44 5.29 -16.38
N GLU A 182 7.80 6.42 -16.10
CA GLU A 182 7.97 7.15 -14.84
C GLU A 182 7.21 6.40 -13.73
N ILE A 183 7.86 6.14 -12.59
CA ILE A 183 7.20 5.51 -11.44
C ILE A 183 7.24 6.48 -10.26
N VAL A 184 6.07 6.77 -9.69
CA VAL A 184 5.90 7.65 -8.54
C VAL A 184 5.30 6.84 -7.39
N TYR A 185 6.17 6.42 -6.47
CA TYR A 185 5.79 5.76 -5.23
C TYR A 185 5.21 6.77 -4.23
N ASN A 186 4.27 6.32 -3.40
CA ASN A 186 3.68 7.19 -2.39
C ASN A 186 3.48 6.46 -1.05
N LEU A 187 4.42 6.65 -0.15
CA LEU A 187 4.42 6.04 1.18
C LEU A 187 3.80 6.94 2.27
N GLU A 188 3.06 7.98 1.88
CA GLU A 188 2.27 8.77 2.81
C GLU A 188 1.14 7.93 3.37
N ILE A 189 0.94 7.97 4.70
CA ILE A 189 -0.14 7.24 5.36
C ILE A 189 -1.30 8.19 5.60
N GLN A 190 -2.49 7.81 5.12
CA GLN A 190 -3.75 8.51 5.37
C GLN A 190 -4.75 7.56 6.05
N ARG A 191 -5.12 7.92 7.29
CA ARG A 191 -6.18 7.19 8.01
C ARG A 191 -7.52 7.78 7.63
N ILE A 192 -8.39 6.97 7.06
CA ILE A 192 -9.66 7.39 6.46
C ILE A 192 -10.80 6.46 6.85
N ASP A 193 -12.03 6.99 6.77
CA ASP A 193 -13.23 6.13 6.74
C ASP A 193 -13.31 5.42 5.37
N GLU A 194 -13.70 4.14 5.33
CA GLU A 194 -13.85 3.40 4.05
C GLU A 194 -14.77 4.11 3.05
N ARG A 195 -15.76 4.86 3.54
CA ARG A 195 -16.69 5.66 2.72
C ARG A 195 -16.03 6.84 2.01
N ASP A 196 -14.86 7.26 2.46
CA ASP A 196 -14.15 8.41 1.89
C ASP A 196 -13.19 8.04 0.75
N LEU A 197 -12.94 6.75 0.56
CA LEU A 197 -12.08 6.25 -0.51
C LEU A 197 -12.60 6.56 -1.92
N ASP A 198 -13.90 6.54 -2.11
CA ASP A 198 -14.51 6.87 -3.40
C ASP A 198 -14.34 8.35 -3.78
N LYS A 199 -13.92 9.18 -2.84
CA LYS A 199 -13.65 10.60 -3.07
C LYS A 199 -12.23 10.87 -3.58
N TRP A 200 -11.33 9.88 -3.48
CA TRP A 200 -9.99 10.00 -4.02
C TRP A 200 -9.99 9.61 -5.50
N LYS A 201 -10.02 10.62 -6.39
CA LYS A 201 -10.01 10.48 -7.86
C LYS A 201 -9.25 11.62 -8.50
#